data_a7d6d93b17cd5b73c2facb2e2ec445db
#
_entry.id   a7d6d93b17cd5b73c2facb2e2ec445db
#
_cell.length_a   1.000
_cell.length_b   1.000
_cell.length_c   1.000
_cell.angle_alpha   90.00
_cell.angle_beta   90.00
_cell.angle_gamma   90.00
#
_symmetry.space_group_name_H-M   'P 1'
#
loop_
_entity.id
_entity.type
_entity.pdbx_description
1 polymer ?
#
loop_
_entity_poly.entity_id
_entity_poly.type
_entity_poly.pdbx_seq_one_letter_code
_entity_poly.pdbx_strand_id
1 'polypeptide(L)'
;NQGLGNFFSSLQDLSSNPAGLPERSSLLAEAQNLASTFNSIGESLFQIRRNLDATIQVETGRINSLTSEIAELNKAIHANEPVAFSANDLRDRRDQRVKELSGLIDLNYVDEMDGQISLTLNNGTPLVLQSTSFELSTQINGNNKGLQDIVVSGLNGTSTNVTSSVTGGSLKGLIDMRDTEVPDIKDKLDRLAAGIIQEFNNMHQQGFGIDGTTGNNFFAPPSVTTEINTNNTGTATLTATNGNPSAISNDKFEITVTGSNTFTLNNLTTGLNEGSFSFTSGSTFNLAGGFAVTISGGAAVGDRFKLSVSEDAAQTFSVSSDVASNSNKIAAGQNSSSDGANALKLIGLQSRLSFNSVTHVSDGSGAYTFDEFYSSIVSNLGIQSFSTQATFSQQEGILLQLNTRRESVSGVSIDEEFINMVKFQQAYNASARLIGIVDELLDTVISQV
;
A
#
# COMPACT_ATOMS: atom_id res chain seq x y z
N ASN A 1 -19.10 11.18 -7.75
CA ASN A 1 -20.12 11.26 -8.84
C ASN A 1 -20.77 12.65 -8.93
N GLN A 2 -21.13 13.30 -7.79
CA GLN A 2 -21.84 14.58 -7.84
C GLN A 2 -21.07 15.67 -8.59
N GLY A 3 -19.75 15.77 -8.41
CA GLY A 3 -18.92 16.77 -9.11
C GLY A 3 -18.93 16.59 -10.64
N LEU A 4 -18.83 15.35 -11.13
CA LEU A 4 -18.99 15.05 -12.57
C LEU A 4 -20.37 15.41 -13.07
N GLY A 5 -21.43 15.04 -12.33
CA GLY A 5 -22.81 15.37 -12.68
C GLY A 5 -23.04 16.88 -12.78
N ASN A 6 -22.58 17.66 -11.82
CA ASN A 6 -22.70 19.12 -11.83
C ASN A 6 -21.95 19.74 -13.03
N PHE A 7 -20.72 19.26 -13.29
CA PHE A 7 -19.93 19.72 -14.42
C PHE A 7 -20.63 19.47 -15.77
N PHE A 8 -21.17 18.27 -16.00
CA PHE A 8 -21.94 17.99 -17.23
C PHE A 8 -23.28 18.74 -17.30
N SER A 9 -23.93 19.00 -16.17
CA SER A 9 -25.13 19.85 -16.13
C SER A 9 -24.83 21.28 -16.54
N SER A 10 -23.71 21.85 -16.07
CA SER A 10 -23.29 23.21 -16.48
C SER A 10 -22.90 23.28 -17.96
N LEU A 11 -22.39 22.19 -18.56
CA LEU A 11 -22.20 22.08 -20.00
C LEU A 11 -23.54 22.08 -20.77
N GLN A 12 -24.58 21.44 -20.20
CA GLN A 12 -25.93 21.45 -20.80
C GLN A 12 -26.51 22.87 -20.82
N ASP A 13 -26.32 23.63 -19.73
CA ASP A 13 -26.74 25.02 -19.66
C ASP A 13 -25.99 25.88 -20.69
N LEU A 14 -24.66 25.68 -20.82
CA LEU A 14 -23.85 26.35 -21.83
C LEU A 14 -24.28 25.98 -23.25
N SER A 15 -24.66 24.74 -23.52
CA SER A 15 -25.13 24.33 -24.86
C SER A 15 -26.40 25.03 -25.26
N SER A 16 -27.26 25.35 -24.29
CA SER A 16 -28.52 26.06 -24.49
C SER A 16 -28.35 27.56 -24.69
N ASN A 17 -27.32 28.16 -24.11
CA ASN A 17 -26.94 29.57 -24.26
C ASN A 17 -25.43 29.74 -24.46
N PRO A 18 -24.88 29.39 -25.65
CA PRO A 18 -23.43 29.34 -25.89
C PRO A 18 -22.72 30.69 -25.76
N ALA A 19 -23.41 31.79 -25.97
CA ALA A 19 -22.90 33.15 -25.85
C ALA A 19 -23.02 33.73 -24.43
N GLY A 20 -23.74 33.05 -23.53
CA GLY A 20 -24.03 33.53 -22.18
C GLY A 20 -22.78 33.54 -21.28
N LEU A 21 -22.45 34.72 -20.76
CA LEU A 21 -21.33 34.86 -19.82
C LEU A 21 -21.60 34.15 -18.46
N PRO A 22 -22.83 34.18 -17.91
CA PRO A 22 -23.14 33.45 -16.69
C PRO A 22 -22.92 31.93 -16.82
N GLU A 23 -23.34 31.30 -17.92
CA GLU A 23 -23.21 29.87 -18.19
C GLU A 23 -21.74 29.47 -18.31
N ARG A 24 -20.93 30.30 -19.00
CA ARG A 24 -19.48 30.10 -19.09
C ARG A 24 -18.79 30.20 -17.73
N SER A 25 -19.21 31.18 -16.92
CA SER A 25 -18.67 31.35 -15.57
C SER A 25 -19.09 30.21 -14.65
N SER A 26 -20.34 29.72 -14.78
CA SER A 26 -20.83 28.54 -14.04
C SER A 26 -20.06 27.29 -14.41
N LEU A 27 -19.85 27.01 -15.71
CA LEU A 27 -19.06 25.88 -16.17
C LEU A 27 -17.63 25.93 -15.64
N LEU A 28 -17.01 27.11 -15.68
CA LEU A 28 -15.67 27.30 -15.14
C LEU A 28 -15.60 27.01 -13.64
N ALA A 29 -16.59 27.47 -12.87
CA ALA A 29 -16.67 27.22 -11.45
C ALA A 29 -16.85 25.72 -11.14
N GLU A 30 -17.75 25.04 -11.87
CA GLU A 30 -17.96 23.58 -11.69
C GLU A 30 -16.73 22.77 -12.13
N ALA A 31 -16.01 23.19 -13.16
CA ALA A 31 -14.74 22.57 -13.55
C ALA A 31 -13.65 22.73 -12.47
N GLN A 32 -13.58 23.90 -11.82
CA GLN A 32 -12.66 24.15 -10.71
C GLN A 32 -13.04 23.33 -9.47
N ASN A 33 -14.33 23.19 -9.17
CA ASN A 33 -14.84 22.34 -8.09
C ASN A 33 -14.50 20.87 -8.33
N LEU A 34 -14.69 20.38 -9.57
CA LEU A 34 -14.32 19.04 -9.97
C LEU A 34 -12.81 18.81 -9.78
N ALA A 35 -11.97 19.73 -10.28
CA ALA A 35 -10.53 19.67 -10.12
C ALA A 35 -10.11 19.64 -8.63
N SER A 36 -10.68 20.51 -7.80
CA SER A 36 -10.41 20.56 -6.36
C SER A 36 -10.81 19.23 -5.67
N THR A 37 -11.89 18.60 -6.10
CA THR A 37 -12.33 17.28 -5.57
C THR A 37 -11.29 16.21 -5.87
N PHE A 38 -10.79 16.12 -7.12
CA PHE A 38 -9.73 15.17 -7.50
C PHE A 38 -8.44 15.43 -6.71
N ASN A 39 -8.03 16.71 -6.60
CA ASN A 39 -6.84 17.08 -5.85
C ASN A 39 -6.95 16.65 -4.38
N SER A 40 -8.10 16.90 -3.74
CA SER A 40 -8.33 16.52 -2.33
C SER A 40 -8.28 15.02 -2.11
N ILE A 41 -8.86 14.22 -3.02
CA ILE A 41 -8.83 12.75 -2.92
C ILE A 41 -7.39 12.25 -3.14
N GLY A 42 -6.69 12.75 -4.17
CA GLY A 42 -5.30 12.39 -4.47
C GLY A 42 -4.36 12.70 -3.30
N GLU A 43 -4.49 13.89 -2.71
CA GLU A 43 -3.72 14.29 -1.53
C GLU A 43 -4.06 13.42 -0.31
N SER A 44 -5.34 13.09 -0.10
CA SER A 44 -5.76 12.20 1.00
C SER A 44 -5.14 10.81 0.89
N LEU A 45 -5.09 10.23 -0.32
CA LEU A 45 -4.43 8.94 -0.56
C LEU A 45 -2.93 9.00 -0.28
N PHE A 46 -2.27 10.09 -0.67
CA PHE A 46 -0.86 10.31 -0.35
C PHE A 46 -0.62 10.39 1.16
N GLN A 47 -1.45 11.13 1.88
CA GLN A 47 -1.34 11.25 3.35
C GLN A 47 -1.63 9.92 4.05
N ILE A 48 -2.58 9.12 3.56
CA ILE A 48 -2.83 7.75 4.08
C ILE A 48 -1.55 6.91 3.96
N ARG A 49 -0.86 6.92 2.80
CA ARG A 49 0.40 6.17 2.63
C ARG A 49 1.47 6.61 3.63
N ARG A 50 1.63 7.91 3.86
CA ARG A 50 2.59 8.45 4.84
C ARG A 50 2.24 8.05 6.28
N ASN A 51 0.97 8.06 6.63
CA ASN A 51 0.52 7.64 7.96
C ASN A 51 0.75 6.14 8.17
N LEU A 52 0.50 5.31 7.16
CA LEU A 52 0.83 3.88 7.20
C LEU A 52 2.34 3.65 7.38
N ASP A 53 3.19 4.41 6.69
CA ASP A 53 4.64 4.35 6.83
C ASP A 53 5.10 4.69 8.25
N ALA A 54 4.55 5.75 8.84
CA ALA A 54 4.82 6.09 10.24
C ALA A 54 4.34 5.01 11.22
N THR A 55 3.18 4.39 10.95
CA THR A 55 2.67 3.28 11.77
C THR A 55 3.57 2.05 11.67
N ILE A 56 4.09 1.72 10.49
CA ILE A 56 5.08 0.63 10.28
C ILE A 56 6.32 0.84 11.15
N GLN A 57 6.82 2.09 11.25
CA GLN A 57 7.97 2.40 12.13
C GLN A 57 7.64 2.13 13.60
N VAL A 58 6.45 2.53 14.06
CA VAL A 58 6.02 2.30 15.45
C VAL A 58 5.88 0.81 15.74
N GLU A 59 5.26 0.04 14.84
CA GLU A 59 5.10 -1.41 15.00
C GLU A 59 6.44 -2.15 14.95
N THR A 60 7.39 -1.68 14.12
CA THR A 60 8.78 -2.19 14.09
C THR A 60 9.45 -1.99 15.45
N GLY A 61 9.30 -0.84 16.09
CA GLY A 61 9.80 -0.59 17.44
C GLY A 61 9.15 -1.49 18.50
N ARG A 62 7.86 -1.77 18.37
CA ARG A 62 7.14 -2.68 19.27
C ARG A 62 7.63 -4.13 19.12
N ILE A 63 7.87 -4.58 17.89
CA ILE A 63 8.46 -5.89 17.61
C ILE A 63 9.83 -6.00 18.28
N ASN A 64 10.68 -4.98 18.16
CA ASN A 64 12.01 -4.98 18.80
C ASN A 64 11.92 -5.09 20.34
N SER A 65 10.96 -4.42 20.95
CA SER A 65 10.75 -4.53 22.40
C SER A 65 10.38 -5.95 22.80
N LEU A 66 9.46 -6.60 22.06
CA LEU A 66 9.03 -7.97 22.33
C LEU A 66 10.14 -8.99 22.08
N THR A 67 10.92 -8.85 20.99
CA THR A 67 12.05 -9.78 20.69
C THR A 67 13.14 -9.66 21.73
N SER A 68 13.42 -8.45 22.24
CA SER A 68 14.37 -8.21 23.34
C SER A 68 13.88 -8.87 24.64
N GLU A 69 12.61 -8.68 25.02
CA GLU A 69 12.03 -9.30 26.21
C GLU A 69 12.06 -10.83 26.12
N ILE A 70 11.76 -11.42 24.94
CA ILE A 70 11.84 -12.87 24.71
C ILE A 70 13.26 -13.38 24.88
N ALA A 71 14.27 -12.67 24.33
CA ALA A 71 15.67 -13.02 24.48
C ALA A 71 16.13 -12.97 25.94
N GLU A 72 15.68 -11.99 26.71
CA GLU A 72 15.95 -11.89 28.16
C GLU A 72 15.28 -13.03 28.95
N LEU A 73 14.02 -13.36 28.63
CA LEU A 73 13.32 -14.50 29.24
C LEU A 73 13.99 -15.82 28.89
N ASN A 74 14.45 -16.03 27.65
CA ASN A 74 15.26 -17.18 27.26
C ASN A 74 16.52 -17.31 28.13
N LYS A 75 17.25 -16.20 28.32
CA LYS A 75 18.45 -16.15 29.16
C LYS A 75 18.12 -16.51 30.61
N ALA A 76 17.00 -15.99 31.14
CA ALA A 76 16.57 -16.25 32.51
C ALA A 76 16.12 -17.73 32.69
N ILE A 77 15.42 -18.32 31.71
CA ILE A 77 15.02 -19.72 31.70
C ILE A 77 16.28 -20.61 31.73
N HIS A 78 17.21 -20.39 30.80
CA HIS A 78 18.47 -21.14 30.73
C HIS A 78 19.28 -21.06 32.02
N ALA A 79 19.29 -19.93 32.70
CA ALA A 79 20.01 -19.77 33.97
C ALA A 79 19.32 -20.45 35.17
N ASN A 80 18.00 -20.63 35.15
CA ASN A 80 17.21 -21.18 36.25
C ASN A 80 16.86 -22.67 36.11
N GLU A 81 17.08 -23.30 34.93
CA GLU A 81 16.78 -24.71 34.66
C GLU A 81 18.00 -25.66 34.59
N PRO A 82 19.12 -25.44 35.32
CA PRO A 82 20.28 -26.31 35.17
C PRO A 82 20.11 -27.72 35.77
N VAL A 83 19.13 -27.94 36.66
CA VAL A 83 18.93 -29.26 37.31
C VAL A 83 17.48 -29.41 37.83
N ALA A 84 16.62 -30.14 37.11
CA ALA A 84 15.37 -30.78 37.57
C ALA A 84 14.13 -29.92 37.91
N PHE A 85 14.14 -28.58 37.77
CA PHE A 85 12.95 -27.76 37.97
C PHE A 85 12.71 -26.87 36.76
N SER A 86 11.58 -26.99 36.11
CA SER A 86 11.17 -26.08 35.02
C SER A 86 10.73 -24.71 35.57
N ALA A 87 11.26 -23.62 34.99
CA ALA A 87 10.86 -22.26 35.34
C ALA A 87 9.53 -21.88 34.65
N ASN A 88 8.43 -22.55 35.03
CA ASN A 88 7.14 -22.44 34.32
C ASN A 88 6.62 -20.99 34.26
N ASP A 89 6.78 -20.20 35.32
CA ASP A 89 6.37 -18.79 35.32
C ASP A 89 7.11 -17.96 34.24
N LEU A 90 8.42 -18.20 34.02
CA LEU A 90 9.19 -17.53 32.97
C LEU A 90 8.79 -18.02 31.59
N ARG A 91 8.50 -19.32 31.44
CA ARG A 91 8.01 -19.91 30.18
C ARG A 91 6.63 -19.33 29.81
N ASP A 92 5.70 -19.25 30.77
CA ASP A 92 4.37 -18.68 30.55
C ASP A 92 4.44 -17.21 30.13
N ARG A 93 5.32 -16.42 30.75
CA ARG A 93 5.57 -15.03 30.33
C ARG A 93 6.17 -14.96 28.93
N ARG A 94 7.12 -15.81 28.61
CA ARG A 94 7.71 -15.87 27.27
C ARG A 94 6.67 -16.24 26.23
N ASP A 95 5.86 -17.25 26.48
CA ASP A 95 4.82 -17.71 25.56
C ASP A 95 3.76 -16.62 25.32
N GLN A 96 3.45 -15.82 26.34
CA GLN A 96 2.60 -14.64 26.19
C GLN A 96 3.24 -13.62 25.25
N ARG A 97 4.54 -13.30 25.40
CA ARG A 97 5.26 -12.37 24.51
C ARG A 97 5.35 -12.91 23.08
N VAL A 98 5.59 -14.19 22.92
CA VAL A 98 5.55 -14.83 21.59
C VAL A 98 4.16 -14.71 20.96
N LYS A 99 3.09 -14.90 21.71
CA LYS A 99 1.72 -14.72 21.24
C LYS A 99 1.45 -13.27 20.82
N GLU A 100 1.90 -12.29 21.60
CA GLU A 100 1.79 -10.87 21.23
C GLU A 100 2.59 -10.56 19.97
N LEU A 101 3.82 -11.07 19.85
CA LEU A 101 4.67 -10.92 18.69
C LEU A 101 4.07 -11.53 17.43
N SER A 102 3.48 -12.73 17.55
CA SER A 102 2.83 -13.43 16.43
C SER A 102 1.60 -12.71 15.86
N GLY A 103 0.98 -11.82 16.64
CA GLY A 103 -0.06 -10.93 16.16
C GLY A 103 0.47 -9.77 15.30
N LEU A 104 1.73 -9.38 15.51
CA LEU A 104 2.38 -8.28 14.81
C LEU A 104 3.09 -8.75 13.52
N ILE A 105 3.76 -9.88 13.58
CA ILE A 105 4.56 -10.44 12.49
C ILE A 105 4.49 -11.95 12.50
N ASP A 106 4.48 -12.57 11.33
CA ASP A 106 4.57 -14.02 11.20
C ASP A 106 5.98 -14.53 11.55
N LEU A 107 6.05 -15.68 12.19
CA LEU A 107 7.32 -16.23 12.65
C LEU A 107 7.30 -17.74 12.70
N ASN A 108 8.48 -18.34 12.51
CA ASN A 108 8.74 -19.72 12.77
C ASN A 108 9.35 -19.85 14.17
N TYR A 109 8.83 -20.81 14.93
CA TYR A 109 9.20 -21.12 16.29
C TYR A 109 10.01 -22.42 16.33
N VAL A 110 11.16 -22.41 17.00
CA VAL A 110 12.00 -23.59 17.20
C VAL A 110 12.35 -23.70 18.68
N ASP A 111 12.03 -24.85 19.29
CA ASP A 111 12.48 -25.19 20.64
C ASP A 111 13.92 -25.68 20.62
N GLU A 112 14.75 -25.12 21.47
CA GLU A 112 16.13 -25.56 21.68
C GLU A 112 16.19 -26.57 22.86
N MET A 113 17.21 -27.45 22.85
CA MET A 113 17.35 -28.50 23.87
C MET A 113 17.58 -27.96 25.29
N ASP A 114 18.01 -26.71 25.43
CA ASP A 114 18.35 -26.05 26.70
C ASP A 114 17.19 -25.23 27.30
N GLY A 115 15.98 -25.42 26.80
CA GLY A 115 14.78 -24.71 27.26
C GLY A 115 14.59 -23.33 26.63
N GLN A 116 15.53 -22.85 25.83
CA GLN A 116 15.42 -21.62 25.05
C GLN A 116 14.57 -21.84 23.80
N ILE A 117 14.22 -20.75 23.14
CA ILE A 117 13.57 -20.78 21.82
C ILE A 117 14.29 -19.87 20.84
N SER A 118 14.19 -20.23 19.57
CA SER A 118 14.61 -19.37 18.46
C SER A 118 13.39 -18.98 17.62
N LEU A 119 13.34 -17.72 17.19
CA LEU A 119 12.27 -17.14 16.36
C LEU A 119 12.88 -16.59 15.08
N THR A 120 12.33 -16.98 13.94
CA THR A 120 12.80 -16.52 12.62
C THR A 120 11.60 -16.11 11.76
N LEU A 121 11.84 -15.22 10.79
CA LEU A 121 10.91 -14.98 9.69
C LEU A 121 10.83 -16.23 8.78
N ASN A 122 9.82 -16.28 7.92
CA ASN A 122 9.59 -17.42 7.01
C ASN A 122 10.78 -17.68 6.04
N ASN A 123 11.57 -16.66 5.74
CA ASN A 123 12.79 -16.82 4.93
C ASN A 123 14.03 -17.26 5.73
N GLY A 124 13.88 -17.57 7.03
CA GLY A 124 14.98 -17.98 7.93
C GLY A 124 15.73 -16.82 8.56
N THR A 125 15.38 -15.54 8.29
CA THR A 125 16.01 -14.40 8.95
C THR A 125 15.72 -14.42 10.45
N PRO A 126 16.73 -14.40 11.33
CA PRO A 126 16.51 -14.49 12.76
C PRO A 126 15.93 -13.18 13.34
N LEU A 127 14.99 -13.31 14.26
CA LEU A 127 14.51 -12.25 15.14
C LEU A 127 15.00 -12.46 16.57
N VAL A 128 15.02 -13.72 17.02
CA VAL A 128 15.62 -14.15 18.29
C VAL A 128 16.35 -15.45 18.04
N LEU A 129 17.63 -15.52 18.39
CA LEU A 129 18.40 -16.76 18.48
C LEU A 129 18.84 -16.96 19.92
N GLN A 130 18.18 -17.92 20.59
CA GLN A 130 18.42 -18.19 22.01
C GLN A 130 18.30 -16.88 22.85
N SER A 131 19.38 -16.41 23.44
CA SER A 131 19.40 -15.18 24.27
C SER A 131 19.79 -13.90 23.51
N THR A 132 19.81 -13.94 22.17
CA THR A 132 20.19 -12.79 21.34
C THR A 132 19.00 -12.35 20.47
N SER A 133 18.62 -11.08 20.57
CA SER A 133 17.63 -10.45 19.68
C SER A 133 18.32 -9.73 18.50
N PHE A 134 17.66 -9.74 17.35
CA PHE A 134 18.09 -9.03 16.13
C PHE A 134 17.13 -7.86 15.90
N GLU A 135 17.69 -6.68 15.78
CA GLU A 135 16.90 -5.46 15.67
C GLU A 135 16.40 -5.24 14.24
N LEU A 136 15.10 -5.01 14.11
CA LEU A 136 14.47 -4.46 12.92
C LEU A 136 14.65 -2.94 12.92
N SER A 137 15.04 -2.40 11.80
CA SER A 137 15.09 -0.95 11.58
C SER A 137 14.44 -0.58 10.25
N THR A 138 14.29 0.70 9.97
CA THR A 138 13.69 1.17 8.73
C THR A 138 14.72 1.96 7.92
N GLN A 139 14.68 1.81 6.59
CA GLN A 139 15.59 2.46 5.65
C GLN A 139 14.80 3.08 4.49
N ILE A 140 15.10 4.33 4.14
CA ILE A 140 14.45 5.03 3.03
C ILE A 140 14.68 4.28 1.72
N ASN A 141 13.58 4.00 1.00
CA ASN A 141 13.58 3.42 -0.33
C ASN A 141 13.21 4.49 -1.37
N GLY A 142 14.19 4.94 -2.16
CA GLY A 142 13.96 5.91 -3.23
C GLY A 142 13.02 5.40 -4.33
N ASN A 143 12.94 4.08 -4.56
CA ASN A 143 12.04 3.48 -5.54
C ASN A 143 10.58 3.40 -5.04
N ASN A 144 10.34 3.66 -3.75
CA ASN A 144 9.00 3.72 -3.15
C ASN A 144 8.65 5.13 -2.68
N LYS A 145 8.91 6.15 -3.51
CA LYS A 145 8.60 7.56 -3.21
C LYS A 145 9.18 8.06 -1.88
N GLY A 146 10.30 7.48 -1.43
CA GLY A 146 10.96 7.84 -0.17
C GLY A 146 10.33 7.23 1.08
N LEU A 147 9.37 6.33 0.96
CA LEU A 147 8.85 5.53 2.07
C LEU A 147 9.88 4.49 2.51
N GLN A 148 9.71 3.94 3.70
CA GLN A 148 10.74 3.13 4.32
C GLN A 148 10.54 1.63 4.11
N ASP A 149 11.63 0.94 3.80
CA ASP A 149 11.72 -0.51 3.85
C ASP A 149 12.13 -0.98 5.25
N ILE A 150 11.73 -2.19 5.60
CA ILE A 150 12.15 -2.84 6.85
C ILE A 150 13.44 -3.62 6.59
N VAL A 151 14.44 -3.39 7.43
CA VAL A 151 15.74 -4.06 7.34
C VAL A 151 16.08 -4.70 8.70
N VAL A 152 16.79 -5.82 8.66
CA VAL A 152 17.39 -6.48 9.85
C VAL A 152 18.86 -6.18 9.89
N SER A 153 19.36 -5.77 11.04
CA SER A 153 20.79 -5.62 11.30
C SER A 153 21.42 -7.00 11.59
N GLY A 154 22.25 -7.50 10.68
CA GLY A 154 22.99 -8.74 10.87
C GLY A 154 24.17 -8.58 11.86
N LEU A 155 24.67 -9.72 12.39
CA LEU A 155 25.80 -9.76 13.33
C LEU A 155 27.07 -9.09 12.80
N ASN A 156 27.22 -8.96 11.48
CA ASN A 156 28.38 -8.35 10.83
C ASN A 156 28.16 -6.87 10.44
N GLY A 157 27.09 -6.22 10.94
CA GLY A 157 26.75 -4.85 10.60
C GLY A 157 26.18 -4.67 9.19
N THR A 158 25.85 -5.75 8.49
CA THR A 158 25.15 -5.69 7.20
C THR A 158 23.64 -5.61 7.43
N SER A 159 22.99 -4.65 6.79
CA SER A 159 21.53 -4.56 6.81
C SER A 159 20.93 -5.35 5.63
N THR A 160 19.97 -6.22 5.92
CA THR A 160 19.25 -7.01 4.91
C THR A 160 17.80 -6.53 4.84
N ASN A 161 17.32 -6.18 3.65
CA ASN A 161 15.91 -5.83 3.44
C ASN A 161 15.03 -7.06 3.60
N VAL A 162 14.07 -6.98 4.52
CA VAL A 162 13.12 -8.06 4.85
C VAL A 162 11.67 -7.66 4.63
N THR A 163 11.39 -6.51 4.02
CA THR A 163 10.03 -6.01 3.77
C THR A 163 9.16 -7.06 3.06
N SER A 164 9.70 -7.70 2.01
CA SER A 164 9.02 -8.76 1.26
C SER A 164 8.97 -10.11 1.99
N SER A 165 9.74 -10.27 3.06
CA SER A 165 9.79 -11.51 3.86
C SER A 165 8.77 -11.51 5.00
N VAL A 166 8.14 -10.37 5.27
CA VAL A 166 6.98 -10.26 6.17
C VAL A 166 5.76 -10.76 5.42
N THR A 167 5.25 -11.94 5.79
CA THR A 167 4.15 -12.61 5.07
C THR A 167 2.86 -12.69 5.88
N GLY A 168 2.87 -12.26 7.17
CA GLY A 168 1.71 -12.27 8.05
C GLY A 168 1.80 -11.27 9.19
N GLY A 169 0.77 -11.26 10.03
CA GLY A 169 0.60 -10.32 11.13
C GLY A 169 0.09 -8.93 10.70
N SER A 170 -0.12 -8.04 11.67
CA SER A 170 -0.59 -6.67 11.40
C SER A 170 0.40 -5.86 10.55
N LEU A 171 1.69 -6.12 10.70
CA LEU A 171 2.74 -5.45 9.92
C LEU A 171 2.61 -5.74 8.41
N LYS A 172 2.28 -6.98 8.03
CA LYS A 172 2.00 -7.34 6.62
C LYS A 172 0.81 -6.56 6.09
N GLY A 173 -0.28 -6.48 6.84
CA GLY A 173 -1.45 -5.70 6.44
C GLY A 173 -1.14 -4.22 6.22
N LEU A 174 -0.30 -3.61 7.07
CA LEU A 174 0.16 -2.23 6.90
C LEU A 174 1.01 -2.05 5.66
N ILE A 175 1.94 -2.99 5.39
CA ILE A 175 2.79 -2.98 4.19
C ILE A 175 1.92 -3.12 2.93
N ASP A 176 0.97 -4.06 2.90
CA ASP A 176 0.10 -4.27 1.74
C ASP A 176 -0.77 -3.05 1.45
N MET A 177 -1.36 -2.46 2.49
CA MET A 177 -2.12 -1.22 2.34
C MET A 177 -1.25 -0.09 1.79
N ARG A 178 -0.01 0.08 2.30
CA ARG A 178 0.89 1.15 1.91
C ARG A 178 1.43 0.97 0.48
N ASP A 179 1.82 -0.26 0.10
CA ASP A 179 2.61 -0.53 -1.10
C ASP A 179 1.81 -1.12 -2.27
N THR A 180 0.59 -1.62 -1.99
CA THR A 180 -0.26 -2.27 -3.01
C THR A 180 -1.63 -1.61 -3.12
N GLU A 181 -2.42 -1.59 -2.05
CA GLU A 181 -3.84 -1.22 -2.12
C GLU A 181 -4.05 0.29 -2.36
N VAL A 182 -3.42 1.13 -1.57
CA VAL A 182 -3.54 2.59 -1.74
C VAL A 182 -2.92 3.07 -3.05
N PRO A 183 -1.74 2.58 -3.49
CA PRO A 183 -1.23 2.86 -4.83
C PRO A 183 -2.17 2.43 -5.97
N ASP A 184 -2.80 1.26 -5.90
CA ASP A 184 -3.73 0.80 -6.94
C ASP A 184 -4.96 1.72 -7.06
N ILE A 185 -5.53 2.14 -5.92
CA ILE A 185 -6.64 3.10 -5.90
C ILE A 185 -6.19 4.45 -6.49
N LYS A 186 -5.00 4.93 -6.10
CA LYS A 186 -4.43 6.17 -6.63
C LYS A 186 -4.22 6.10 -8.14
N ASP A 187 -3.64 5.01 -8.63
CA ASP A 187 -3.39 4.81 -10.05
C ASP A 187 -4.67 4.80 -10.89
N LYS A 188 -5.74 4.21 -10.39
CA LYS A 188 -7.05 4.23 -11.04
C LYS A 188 -7.65 5.64 -11.04
N LEU A 189 -7.54 6.38 -9.93
CA LEU A 189 -8.00 7.76 -9.84
C LEU A 189 -7.22 8.69 -10.79
N ASP A 190 -5.91 8.52 -10.85
CA ASP A 190 -5.02 9.28 -11.73
C ASP A 190 -5.33 9.03 -13.20
N ARG A 191 -5.60 7.77 -13.58
CA ARG A 191 -6.03 7.42 -14.94
C ARG A 191 -7.39 7.99 -15.28
N LEU A 192 -8.34 8.01 -14.33
CA LEU A 192 -9.61 8.67 -14.54
C LEU A 192 -9.44 10.16 -14.79
N ALA A 193 -8.63 10.84 -13.97
CA ALA A 193 -8.33 12.26 -14.15
C ALA A 193 -7.67 12.54 -15.51
N ALA A 194 -6.61 11.79 -15.85
CA ALA A 194 -5.91 11.91 -17.13
C ALA A 194 -6.84 11.62 -18.31
N GLY A 195 -7.70 10.62 -18.22
CA GLY A 195 -8.69 10.29 -19.26
C GLY A 195 -9.71 11.40 -19.46
N ILE A 196 -10.26 11.98 -18.38
CA ILE A 196 -11.16 13.15 -18.46
C ILE A 196 -10.45 14.31 -19.15
N ILE A 197 -9.22 14.65 -18.71
CA ILE A 197 -8.43 15.75 -19.29
C ILE A 197 -8.23 15.50 -20.79
N GLN A 198 -7.82 14.32 -21.17
CA GLN A 198 -7.49 14.00 -22.57
C GLN A 198 -8.72 14.04 -23.47
N GLU A 199 -9.80 13.32 -23.11
CA GLU A 199 -11.02 13.26 -23.92
C GLU A 199 -11.67 14.65 -24.05
N PHE A 200 -11.72 15.37 -22.93
CA PHE A 200 -12.31 16.71 -22.95
C PHE A 200 -11.48 17.69 -23.78
N ASN A 201 -10.16 17.71 -23.62
CA ASN A 201 -9.28 18.57 -24.40
C ASN A 201 -9.31 18.24 -25.89
N ASN A 202 -9.27 16.95 -26.25
CA ASN A 202 -9.34 16.52 -27.65
C ASN A 202 -10.60 17.01 -28.35
N MET A 203 -11.72 17.05 -27.64
CA MET A 203 -12.99 17.55 -28.17
C MET A 203 -13.06 19.09 -28.15
N HIS A 204 -12.59 19.70 -27.05
CA HIS A 204 -12.61 21.14 -26.85
C HIS A 204 -11.77 21.89 -27.90
N GLN A 205 -10.60 21.34 -28.26
CA GLN A 205 -9.70 21.92 -29.27
C GLN A 205 -10.31 22.00 -30.67
N GLN A 206 -11.32 21.18 -30.97
CA GLN A 206 -12.01 21.15 -32.27
C GLN A 206 -13.06 22.26 -32.40
N GLY A 207 -13.42 22.91 -31.29
CA GLY A 207 -14.43 23.96 -31.27
C GLY A 207 -13.86 25.38 -31.29
N PHE A 208 -14.75 26.36 -31.28
CA PHE A 208 -14.46 27.78 -31.25
C PHE A 208 -14.96 28.41 -29.95
N GLY A 209 -14.11 29.21 -29.32
CA GLY A 209 -14.51 30.17 -28.28
C GLY A 209 -15.34 31.30 -28.85
N ILE A 210 -16.07 32.03 -27.99
CA ILE A 210 -16.84 33.20 -28.43
C ILE A 210 -15.91 34.36 -28.93
N ASP A 211 -14.63 34.32 -28.49
CA ASP A 211 -13.60 35.22 -28.97
C ASP A 211 -13.02 34.81 -30.36
N GLY A 212 -13.56 33.73 -30.97
CA GLY A 212 -13.12 33.20 -32.25
C GLY A 212 -11.87 32.35 -32.19
N THR A 213 -11.28 32.12 -31.01
CA THR A 213 -10.10 31.21 -30.86
C THR A 213 -10.49 29.77 -30.90
N THR A 214 -9.58 28.92 -31.37
CA THR A 214 -9.69 27.46 -31.44
C THR A 214 -8.38 26.80 -31.00
N GLY A 215 -8.38 25.49 -30.76
CA GLY A 215 -7.17 24.75 -30.35
C GLY A 215 -6.77 24.90 -28.90
N ASN A 216 -7.58 25.59 -28.08
CA ASN A 216 -7.31 25.77 -26.66
C ASN A 216 -7.60 24.49 -25.87
N ASN A 217 -6.78 24.20 -24.86
CA ASN A 217 -7.12 23.19 -23.84
C ASN A 217 -8.12 23.78 -22.85
N PHE A 218 -9.09 22.99 -22.45
CA PHE A 218 -10.00 23.34 -21.36
C PHE A 218 -9.36 23.02 -19.99
N PHE A 219 -8.83 21.82 -19.84
CA PHE A 219 -8.03 21.43 -18.67
C PHE A 219 -6.54 21.54 -18.99
N ALA A 220 -5.72 21.79 -17.99
CA ALA A 220 -4.28 21.73 -18.12
C ALA A 220 -3.84 20.31 -18.48
N PRO A 221 -3.11 20.09 -19.59
CA PRO A 221 -2.62 18.75 -19.93
C PRO A 221 -1.68 18.24 -18.84
N PRO A 222 -1.80 16.97 -18.44
CA PRO A 222 -0.87 16.39 -17.48
C PRO A 222 0.53 16.30 -18.10
N SER A 223 1.56 16.53 -17.30
CA SER A 223 2.96 16.41 -17.72
C SER A 223 3.40 14.94 -17.72
N VAL A 224 4.29 14.60 -18.65
CA VAL A 224 4.94 13.29 -18.61
C VAL A 224 5.90 13.24 -17.45
N THR A 225 5.71 12.30 -16.54
CA THR A 225 6.60 12.05 -15.41
C THR A 225 7.58 10.93 -15.74
N THR A 226 8.81 11.03 -15.26
CA THR A 226 9.84 10.00 -15.41
C THR A 226 10.45 9.69 -14.03
N GLU A 227 10.65 8.41 -13.73
CA GLU A 227 11.31 7.95 -12.51
C GLU A 227 12.52 7.10 -12.88
N ILE A 228 13.65 7.38 -12.25
CA ILE A 228 14.89 6.62 -12.38
C ILE A 228 14.98 5.65 -11.21
N ASN A 229 15.18 4.36 -11.49
CA ASN A 229 15.36 3.38 -10.44
C ASN A 229 16.68 3.65 -9.68
N THR A 230 16.62 3.72 -8.34
CA THR A 230 17.79 4.01 -7.50
C THR A 230 18.84 2.90 -7.48
N ASN A 231 18.47 1.70 -7.96
CA ASN A 231 19.39 0.57 -8.12
C ASN A 231 20.09 0.55 -9.48
N ASN A 232 19.86 1.55 -10.35
CA ASN A 232 20.57 1.67 -11.60
C ASN A 232 22.06 1.83 -11.35
N THR A 233 22.85 1.12 -12.13
CA THR A 233 24.32 1.15 -12.03
C THR A 233 24.97 2.05 -13.09
N GLY A 234 24.22 2.37 -14.15
CA GLY A 234 24.63 3.33 -15.16
C GLY A 234 24.40 4.78 -14.73
N THR A 235 24.89 5.70 -15.54
CA THR A 235 24.72 7.15 -15.35
C THR A 235 23.64 7.73 -16.27
N ALA A 236 22.84 6.86 -16.89
CA ALA A 236 21.81 7.29 -17.83
C ALA A 236 20.67 8.05 -17.14
N THR A 237 20.19 9.07 -17.81
CA THR A 237 19.00 9.84 -17.45
C THR A 237 17.93 9.64 -18.52
N LEU A 238 16.67 9.64 -18.11
CA LEU A 238 15.51 9.59 -18.99
C LEU A 238 14.80 10.94 -18.95
N THR A 239 14.54 11.52 -20.13
CA THR A 239 13.59 12.60 -20.28
C THR A 239 12.51 12.16 -21.26
N ALA A 240 11.26 12.50 -20.96
CA ALA A 240 10.14 12.16 -21.82
C ALA A 240 9.20 13.36 -21.94
N THR A 241 8.63 13.51 -23.12
CA THR A 241 7.62 14.52 -23.44
C THR A 241 6.45 13.89 -24.16
N ASN A 242 5.34 14.59 -24.23
CA ASN A 242 4.21 14.18 -25.04
C ASN A 242 4.55 14.38 -26.52
N GLY A 243 4.83 13.28 -27.22
CA GLY A 243 5.19 13.28 -28.64
C GLY A 243 3.96 13.33 -29.56
N ASN A 244 2.82 12.81 -29.11
CA ASN A 244 1.55 12.85 -29.85
C ASN A 244 0.39 13.08 -28.86
N PRO A 245 -0.02 14.33 -28.62
CA PRO A 245 -1.04 14.68 -27.64
C PRO A 245 -2.39 13.99 -27.83
N SER A 246 -2.78 13.70 -29.07
CA SER A 246 -4.06 13.05 -29.40
C SER A 246 -4.03 11.53 -29.23
N ALA A 247 -2.87 10.92 -29.11
CA ALA A 247 -2.69 9.46 -29.02
C ALA A 247 -1.83 9.04 -27.83
N ILE A 248 -1.58 9.94 -26.85
CA ILE A 248 -0.79 9.58 -25.68
C ILE A 248 -1.58 8.64 -24.78
N SER A 249 -0.94 7.52 -24.42
CA SER A 249 -1.53 6.54 -23.49
C SER A 249 -1.46 7.02 -22.05
N ASN A 250 -2.52 6.79 -21.30
CA ASN A 250 -2.58 7.02 -19.85
C ASN A 250 -2.01 5.83 -19.04
N ASP A 251 -1.42 4.84 -19.71
CA ASP A 251 -0.76 3.71 -19.06
C ASP A 251 0.60 4.10 -18.50
N LYS A 252 1.08 3.29 -17.55
CA LYS A 252 2.45 3.37 -17.02
C LYS A 252 3.34 2.41 -17.78
N PHE A 253 4.53 2.87 -18.13
CA PHE A 253 5.52 2.07 -18.84
C PHE A 253 6.82 1.99 -18.06
N GLU A 254 7.53 0.87 -18.22
CA GLU A 254 8.88 0.68 -17.73
C GLU A 254 9.81 0.35 -18.90
N ILE A 255 10.87 1.10 -19.02
CA ILE A 255 12.01 0.83 -19.89
C ILE A 255 13.03 0.03 -19.08
N THR A 256 13.44 -1.15 -19.56
CA THR A 256 14.54 -1.93 -18.99
C THR A 256 15.64 -2.05 -20.02
N VAL A 257 16.83 -1.56 -19.72
CA VAL A 257 18.00 -1.63 -20.60
C VAL A 257 18.50 -3.08 -20.69
N THR A 258 18.59 -3.59 -21.92
CA THR A 258 19.01 -4.99 -22.20
C THR A 258 20.35 -5.10 -22.89
N GLY A 259 20.90 -3.99 -23.38
CA GLY A 259 22.20 -3.90 -24.03
C GLY A 259 22.66 -2.46 -24.12
N SER A 260 23.86 -2.21 -24.64
CA SER A 260 24.47 -0.87 -24.70
C SER A 260 23.58 0.19 -25.34
N ASN A 261 22.72 -0.19 -26.30
CA ASN A 261 21.83 0.70 -27.04
C ASN A 261 20.47 0.05 -27.27
N THR A 262 20.08 -0.92 -26.44
CA THR A 262 18.80 -1.63 -26.56
C THR A 262 18.09 -1.69 -25.23
N PHE A 263 16.75 -1.66 -25.28
CA PHE A 263 15.89 -1.81 -24.12
C PHE A 263 14.61 -2.56 -24.47
N THR A 264 13.94 -3.10 -23.47
CA THR A 264 12.57 -3.58 -23.55
C THR A 264 11.62 -2.56 -22.93
N LEU A 265 10.43 -2.42 -23.55
CA LEU A 265 9.34 -1.60 -23.04
C LEU A 265 8.26 -2.50 -22.48
N ASN A 266 7.95 -2.35 -21.21
CA ASN A 266 6.86 -3.07 -20.56
C ASN A 266 5.76 -2.10 -20.17
N ASN A 267 4.52 -2.41 -20.51
CA ASN A 267 3.35 -1.69 -20.03
C ASN A 267 2.98 -2.23 -18.65
N LEU A 268 3.24 -1.44 -17.61
CA LEU A 268 2.97 -1.83 -16.21
C LEU A 268 1.47 -1.88 -15.88
N THR A 269 0.65 -1.18 -16.65
CA THR A 269 -0.81 -1.15 -16.45
C THR A 269 -1.46 -2.44 -16.93
N THR A 270 -1.05 -2.93 -18.10
CA THR A 270 -1.61 -4.14 -18.73
C THR A 270 -0.81 -5.40 -18.45
N GLY A 271 0.44 -5.24 -17.97
CA GLY A 271 1.40 -6.34 -17.81
C GLY A 271 2.00 -6.85 -19.12
N LEU A 272 1.75 -6.17 -20.25
CA LEU A 272 2.23 -6.58 -21.57
C LEU A 272 3.64 -6.08 -21.85
N ASN A 273 4.43 -6.90 -22.53
CA ASN A 273 5.70 -6.48 -23.11
C ASN A 273 5.43 -5.91 -24.51
N GLU A 274 5.73 -4.62 -24.69
CA GLU A 274 5.51 -3.88 -25.95
C GLU A 274 6.62 -4.13 -26.97
N GLY A 275 7.66 -4.89 -26.60
CA GLY A 275 8.75 -5.26 -27.48
C GLY A 275 10.11 -4.70 -27.07
N SER A 276 11.09 -4.97 -27.95
CA SER A 276 12.47 -4.49 -27.79
C SER A 276 12.77 -3.39 -28.80
N PHE A 277 13.46 -2.36 -28.36
CA PHE A 277 13.77 -1.16 -29.14
C PHE A 277 15.25 -0.83 -29.06
N SER A 278 15.76 -0.12 -30.07
CA SER A 278 17.10 0.45 -30.06
C SER A 278 17.04 1.96 -29.84
N PHE A 279 18.05 2.51 -29.19
CA PHE A 279 18.19 3.95 -29.00
C PHE A 279 19.61 4.43 -29.29
N THR A 280 19.75 5.71 -29.56
CA THR A 280 21.06 6.38 -29.61
C THR A 280 21.10 7.37 -28.44
N SER A 281 22.12 7.29 -27.60
CA SER A 281 22.28 8.18 -26.44
C SER A 281 22.21 9.66 -26.87
N GLY A 282 21.34 10.43 -26.19
CA GLY A 282 21.10 11.82 -26.46
C GLY A 282 20.16 12.14 -27.64
N SER A 283 19.68 11.11 -28.36
CA SER A 283 18.71 11.29 -29.45
C SER A 283 17.29 11.00 -28.98
N THR A 284 16.33 11.83 -29.41
CA THR A 284 14.91 11.61 -29.14
C THR A 284 14.33 10.58 -30.12
N PHE A 285 13.53 9.66 -29.59
CA PHE A 285 12.78 8.66 -30.35
C PHE A 285 11.35 8.54 -29.82
N ASN A 286 10.44 8.09 -30.69
CA ASN A 286 9.05 7.92 -30.31
C ASN A 286 8.81 6.48 -29.84
N LEU A 287 8.11 6.34 -28.71
CA LEU A 287 7.66 5.07 -28.17
C LEU A 287 6.18 4.80 -28.48
N ALA A 288 5.81 3.53 -28.39
CA ALA A 288 4.41 3.15 -28.24
C ALA A 288 3.76 3.94 -27.11
N GLY A 289 2.47 4.28 -27.27
CA GLY A 289 1.77 5.12 -26.31
C GLY A 289 2.00 6.63 -26.48
N GLY A 290 2.64 7.07 -27.59
CA GLY A 290 2.69 8.51 -27.95
C GLY A 290 3.76 9.33 -27.23
N PHE A 291 4.72 8.71 -26.58
CA PHE A 291 5.81 9.38 -25.87
C PHE A 291 6.99 9.69 -26.79
N ALA A 292 7.55 10.89 -26.69
CA ALA A 292 8.86 11.23 -27.24
C ALA A 292 9.89 11.16 -26.11
N VAL A 293 10.87 10.26 -26.24
CA VAL A 293 11.79 9.88 -25.15
C VAL A 293 13.23 10.11 -25.57
N THR A 294 14.05 10.58 -24.64
CA THR A 294 15.50 10.71 -24.82
C THR A 294 16.20 10.04 -23.65
N ILE A 295 17.06 9.05 -23.93
CA ILE A 295 17.97 8.45 -22.96
C ILE A 295 19.35 9.06 -23.20
N SER A 296 19.92 9.71 -22.17
CA SER A 296 21.22 10.39 -22.23
C SER A 296 22.16 9.81 -21.17
N GLY A 297 23.46 9.79 -21.48
CA GLY A 297 24.49 9.22 -20.58
C GLY A 297 24.78 7.75 -20.85
N GLY A 298 25.53 7.12 -19.93
CA GLY A 298 25.94 5.71 -20.03
C GLY A 298 24.89 4.81 -19.40
N ALA A 299 24.07 4.13 -20.22
CA ALA A 299 23.12 3.15 -19.72
C ALA A 299 23.83 1.80 -19.48
N ALA A 300 23.56 1.17 -18.34
CA ALA A 300 24.01 -0.17 -18.01
C ALA A 300 22.89 -1.20 -18.18
N VAL A 301 23.24 -2.43 -18.51
CA VAL A 301 22.28 -3.53 -18.61
C VAL A 301 21.62 -3.75 -17.25
N GLY A 302 20.29 -3.79 -17.24
CA GLY A 302 19.49 -3.89 -16.01
C GLY A 302 18.99 -2.54 -15.48
N ASP A 303 19.47 -1.40 -16.01
CA ASP A 303 18.93 -0.09 -15.65
C ASP A 303 17.45 0.01 -16.02
N ARG A 304 16.64 0.62 -15.12
CA ARG A 304 15.21 0.75 -15.27
C ARG A 304 14.76 2.18 -15.13
N PHE A 305 13.77 2.54 -15.94
CA PHE A 305 13.16 3.86 -15.94
C PHE A 305 11.66 3.71 -16.13
N LYS A 306 10.86 4.39 -15.31
CA LYS A 306 9.42 4.44 -15.50
C LYS A 306 9.02 5.75 -16.16
N LEU A 307 7.93 5.73 -16.92
CA LEU A 307 7.32 6.91 -17.51
C LEU A 307 5.79 6.78 -17.50
N SER A 308 5.11 7.89 -17.29
CA SER A 308 3.66 7.97 -17.28
C SER A 308 3.20 9.40 -17.52
N VAL A 309 2.02 9.57 -18.13
CA VAL A 309 1.31 10.84 -18.19
C VAL A 309 0.19 10.91 -17.14
N SER A 310 -0.23 9.77 -16.63
CA SER A 310 -1.29 9.70 -15.62
C SER A 310 -0.78 9.86 -14.19
N GLU A 311 0.51 9.66 -13.92
CA GLU A 311 1.05 9.76 -12.57
C GLU A 311 0.78 11.15 -11.99
N ASP A 312 0.18 11.19 -10.81
CA ASP A 312 -0.24 12.40 -10.08
C ASP A 312 -1.27 13.30 -10.82
N ALA A 313 -1.92 12.78 -11.89
CA ALA A 313 -2.89 13.55 -12.66
C ALA A 313 -4.09 14.00 -11.80
N ALA A 314 -4.53 13.20 -10.84
CA ALA A 314 -5.59 13.59 -9.92
C ALA A 314 -5.16 14.75 -9.00
N GLN A 315 -3.92 14.73 -8.48
CA GLN A 315 -3.41 15.78 -7.60
C GLN A 315 -3.12 17.10 -8.33
N THR A 316 -2.82 17.04 -9.63
CA THR A 316 -2.48 18.21 -10.46
C THR A 316 -3.62 18.63 -11.38
N PHE A 317 -4.79 17.98 -11.27
CA PHE A 317 -5.96 18.29 -12.09
C PHE A 317 -6.34 19.78 -11.93
N SER A 318 -6.42 20.49 -13.04
CA SER A 318 -6.74 21.92 -13.04
C SER A 318 -7.32 22.37 -14.38
N VAL A 319 -8.07 23.46 -14.35
CA VAL A 319 -8.48 24.16 -15.58
C VAL A 319 -7.24 24.84 -16.20
N SER A 320 -7.14 24.85 -17.52
CA SER A 320 -6.03 25.47 -18.21
C SER A 320 -5.95 26.98 -17.89
N SER A 321 -4.75 27.54 -17.87
CA SER A 321 -4.54 28.98 -17.63
C SER A 321 -5.27 29.85 -18.65
N ASP A 322 -5.39 29.39 -19.89
CA ASP A 322 -6.08 30.10 -20.97
C ASP A 322 -7.57 30.28 -20.67
N VAL A 323 -8.26 29.20 -20.30
CA VAL A 323 -9.69 29.22 -20.00
C VAL A 323 -9.95 29.86 -18.64
N ALA A 324 -9.10 29.61 -17.64
CA ALA A 324 -9.23 30.19 -16.31
C ALA A 324 -9.11 31.73 -16.33
N SER A 325 -8.25 32.27 -17.18
CA SER A 325 -8.07 33.73 -17.34
C SER A 325 -9.15 34.37 -18.22
N ASN A 326 -9.74 33.64 -19.14
CA ASN A 326 -10.73 34.13 -20.09
C ASN A 326 -11.76 33.06 -20.49
N SER A 327 -12.92 33.07 -19.84
CA SER A 327 -14.01 32.13 -20.12
C SER A 327 -14.56 32.21 -21.55
N ASN A 328 -14.25 33.31 -22.31
CA ASN A 328 -14.61 33.41 -23.72
C ASN A 328 -13.86 32.39 -24.59
N LYS A 329 -12.74 31.85 -24.14
CA LYS A 329 -11.98 30.78 -24.79
C LYS A 329 -12.64 29.39 -24.64
N ILE A 330 -13.68 29.24 -23.86
CA ILE A 330 -14.44 27.98 -23.77
C ILE A 330 -15.06 27.70 -25.16
N ALA A 331 -14.66 26.59 -25.77
CA ALA A 331 -15.02 26.25 -27.14
C ALA A 331 -16.40 25.57 -27.21
N ALA A 332 -17.46 26.35 -27.07
CA ALA A 332 -18.84 25.87 -27.19
C ALA A 332 -19.29 25.70 -28.64
N GLY A 333 -18.77 26.52 -29.56
CA GLY A 333 -19.15 26.50 -30.97
C GLY A 333 -18.34 25.50 -31.80
N GLN A 334 -18.92 25.03 -32.91
CA GLN A 334 -18.23 24.15 -33.86
C GLN A 334 -18.09 24.76 -35.26
N ASN A 335 -19.15 25.37 -35.77
CA ASN A 335 -19.15 26.01 -37.10
C ASN A 335 -19.04 27.53 -37.01
N SER A 336 -19.37 28.06 -35.85
CA SER A 336 -19.24 29.49 -35.52
C SER A 336 -19.00 29.65 -34.02
N SER A 337 -18.50 30.81 -33.60
CA SER A 337 -18.25 31.11 -32.19
C SER A 337 -19.53 31.20 -31.32
N SER A 338 -20.69 31.25 -31.93
CA SER A 338 -21.99 31.45 -31.25
C SER A 338 -22.95 30.24 -31.31
N ASP A 339 -22.59 29.15 -31.99
CA ASP A 339 -23.36 27.92 -31.94
C ASP A 339 -22.96 27.05 -30.71
N GLY A 340 -23.86 26.16 -30.27
CA GLY A 340 -23.63 25.26 -29.14
C GLY A 340 -23.19 23.83 -29.54
N ALA A 341 -22.83 23.59 -30.80
CA ALA A 341 -22.68 22.25 -31.34
C ALA A 341 -21.45 21.52 -30.73
N ASN A 342 -20.38 22.22 -30.40
CA ASN A 342 -19.24 21.60 -29.70
C ASN A 342 -19.58 21.30 -28.23
N ALA A 343 -20.33 22.17 -27.56
CA ALA A 343 -20.80 21.92 -26.20
C ALA A 343 -21.66 20.62 -26.13
N LEU A 344 -22.53 20.39 -27.15
CA LEU A 344 -23.28 19.14 -27.24
C LEU A 344 -22.40 17.90 -27.44
N LYS A 345 -21.31 18.02 -28.20
CA LYS A 345 -20.32 16.93 -28.32
C LYS A 345 -19.61 16.65 -27.01
N LEU A 346 -19.21 17.70 -26.28
CA LEU A 346 -18.59 17.59 -24.96
C LEU A 346 -19.53 16.91 -23.96
N ILE A 347 -20.83 17.20 -23.98
CA ILE A 347 -21.85 16.51 -23.18
C ILE A 347 -21.88 15.01 -23.52
N GLY A 348 -21.74 14.67 -24.82
CA GLY A 348 -21.70 13.28 -25.29
C GLY A 348 -20.60 12.43 -24.65
N LEU A 349 -19.53 13.05 -24.12
CA LEU A 349 -18.48 12.35 -23.39
C LEU A 349 -18.98 11.70 -22.09
N GLN A 350 -20.05 12.23 -21.48
CA GLN A 350 -20.65 11.66 -20.27
C GLN A 350 -21.09 10.20 -20.47
N SER A 351 -21.62 9.88 -21.64
CA SER A 351 -22.12 8.54 -22.00
C SER A 351 -21.14 7.71 -22.82
N ARG A 352 -19.96 8.27 -23.13
CA ARG A 352 -18.96 7.57 -23.93
C ARG A 352 -18.25 6.51 -23.09
N LEU A 353 -18.10 5.31 -23.67
CA LEU A 353 -17.37 4.22 -23.04
C LEU A 353 -15.87 4.43 -23.24
N SER A 354 -15.22 5.10 -22.28
CA SER A 354 -13.84 5.55 -22.39
C SER A 354 -12.86 4.72 -21.55
N PHE A 355 -13.32 3.70 -20.81
CA PHE A 355 -12.49 2.86 -19.99
C PHE A 355 -12.81 1.38 -20.13
N ASN A 356 -11.77 0.54 -20.11
CA ASN A 356 -11.86 -0.87 -19.72
C ASN A 356 -11.61 -0.99 -18.21
N SER A 357 -11.62 -2.20 -17.66
CA SER A 357 -11.41 -2.42 -16.22
C SER A 357 -10.08 -1.85 -15.70
N VAL A 358 -9.08 -1.67 -16.55
CA VAL A 358 -7.72 -1.26 -16.17
C VAL A 358 -7.20 -0.07 -16.99
N THR A 359 -7.59 0.06 -18.27
CA THR A 359 -7.01 1.03 -19.20
C THR A 359 -8.01 2.08 -19.67
N HIS A 360 -7.50 3.27 -20.02
CA HIS A 360 -8.25 4.27 -20.77
C HIS A 360 -8.23 3.92 -22.27
N VAL A 361 -9.39 4.06 -22.93
CA VAL A 361 -9.57 3.87 -24.38
C VAL A 361 -10.26 5.08 -24.97
N SER A 362 -9.58 5.72 -25.92
CA SER A 362 -10.05 6.98 -26.52
C SER A 362 -10.99 6.81 -27.71
N ASP A 363 -11.17 5.59 -28.21
CA ASP A 363 -11.99 5.30 -29.39
C ASP A 363 -13.47 4.99 -29.08
N GLY A 364 -13.86 4.96 -27.81
CA GLY A 364 -15.20 4.61 -27.35
C GLY A 364 -15.49 3.11 -27.33
N SER A 365 -14.48 2.26 -27.49
CA SER A 365 -14.61 0.79 -27.42
C SER A 365 -14.53 0.25 -25.98
N GLY A 366 -14.50 1.11 -24.98
CA GLY A 366 -14.44 0.76 -23.57
C GLY A 366 -15.71 0.05 -23.07
N ALA A 367 -15.66 -0.36 -21.82
CA ALA A 367 -16.77 -1.00 -21.10
C ALA A 367 -17.44 -0.06 -20.09
N TYR A 368 -16.80 1.05 -19.74
CA TYR A 368 -17.24 1.97 -18.69
C TYR A 368 -17.18 3.43 -19.15
N THR A 369 -18.17 4.20 -18.76
CA THR A 369 -18.14 5.67 -18.78
C THR A 369 -17.25 6.19 -17.64
N PHE A 370 -17.01 7.50 -17.57
CA PHE A 370 -16.30 8.14 -16.46
C PHE A 370 -16.93 7.82 -15.10
N ASP A 371 -18.23 7.91 -15.01
CA ASP A 371 -19.00 7.70 -13.77
C ASP A 371 -19.01 6.23 -13.36
N GLU A 372 -19.21 5.32 -14.31
CA GLU A 372 -19.17 3.88 -14.07
C GLU A 372 -17.78 3.41 -13.67
N PHE A 373 -16.71 3.97 -14.28
CA PHE A 373 -15.34 3.64 -13.90
C PHE A 373 -15.03 4.09 -12.47
N TYR A 374 -15.41 5.33 -12.10
CA TYR A 374 -15.31 5.79 -10.71
C TYR A 374 -16.11 4.89 -9.75
N SER A 375 -17.35 4.57 -10.11
CA SER A 375 -18.20 3.70 -9.31
C SER A 375 -17.60 2.30 -9.15
N SER A 376 -16.90 1.78 -10.17
CA SER A 376 -16.20 0.51 -10.09
C SER A 376 -15.03 0.54 -9.09
N ILE A 377 -14.29 1.65 -9.01
CA ILE A 377 -13.22 1.85 -8.02
C ILE A 377 -13.80 1.75 -6.60
N VAL A 378 -14.88 2.51 -6.34
CA VAL A 378 -15.52 2.54 -5.01
C VAL A 378 -16.14 1.18 -4.66
N SER A 379 -16.80 0.52 -5.62
CA SER A 379 -17.41 -0.80 -5.42
C SER A 379 -16.37 -1.87 -5.12
N ASN A 380 -15.26 -1.89 -5.85
CA ASN A 380 -14.17 -2.84 -5.62
C ASN A 380 -13.56 -2.65 -4.21
N LEU A 381 -13.33 -1.40 -3.79
CA LEU A 381 -12.87 -1.10 -2.43
C LEU A 381 -13.88 -1.59 -1.37
N GLY A 382 -15.18 -1.39 -1.62
CA GLY A 382 -16.25 -1.87 -0.73
C GLY A 382 -16.28 -3.39 -0.62
N ILE A 383 -16.18 -4.10 -1.75
CA ILE A 383 -16.14 -5.57 -1.79
C ILE A 383 -14.90 -6.08 -1.04
N GLN A 384 -13.74 -5.49 -1.27
CA GLN A 384 -12.50 -5.89 -0.61
C GLN A 384 -12.56 -5.66 0.91
N SER A 385 -13.07 -4.51 1.35
CA SER A 385 -13.30 -4.21 2.77
C SER A 385 -14.24 -5.23 3.41
N PHE A 386 -15.36 -5.54 2.75
CA PHE A 386 -16.32 -6.55 3.24
C PHE A 386 -15.71 -7.95 3.32
N SER A 387 -14.98 -8.37 2.29
CA SER A 387 -14.28 -9.67 2.25
C SER A 387 -13.23 -9.79 3.36
N THR A 388 -12.45 -8.72 3.57
CA THR A 388 -11.43 -8.68 4.63
C THR A 388 -12.09 -8.75 6.02
N GLN A 389 -13.19 -8.03 6.25
CA GLN A 389 -13.93 -8.08 7.50
C GLN A 389 -14.53 -9.47 7.76
N ALA A 390 -15.06 -10.13 6.73
CA ALA A 390 -15.58 -11.50 6.86
C ALA A 390 -14.47 -12.50 7.21
N THR A 391 -13.30 -12.40 6.55
CA THR A 391 -12.13 -13.22 6.83
C THR A 391 -11.62 -13.01 8.26
N PHE A 392 -11.54 -11.74 8.71
CA PHE A 392 -11.15 -11.39 10.07
C PHE A 392 -12.08 -12.05 11.11
N SER A 393 -13.40 -11.91 10.93
CA SER A 393 -14.39 -12.53 11.84
C SER A 393 -14.30 -14.06 11.87
N GLN A 394 -14.02 -14.70 10.73
CA GLN A 394 -13.78 -16.14 10.66
C GLN A 394 -12.52 -16.53 11.43
N GLN A 395 -11.42 -15.77 11.28
CA GLN A 395 -10.17 -16.04 12.01
C GLN A 395 -10.34 -15.86 13.52
N GLU A 396 -11.08 -14.82 13.98
CA GLU A 396 -11.43 -14.67 15.40
C GLU A 396 -12.19 -15.89 15.94
N GLY A 397 -13.14 -16.42 15.16
CA GLY A 397 -13.88 -17.64 15.53
C GLY A 397 -12.96 -18.85 15.68
N ILE A 398 -12.00 -19.03 14.78
CA ILE A 398 -11.00 -20.12 14.85
C ILE A 398 -10.10 -19.93 16.08
N LEU A 399 -9.62 -18.72 16.34
CA LEU A 399 -8.79 -18.42 17.52
C LEU A 399 -9.54 -18.72 18.82
N LEU A 400 -10.82 -18.37 18.90
CA LEU A 400 -11.67 -18.70 20.05
C LEU A 400 -11.78 -20.22 20.27
N GLN A 401 -12.00 -20.99 19.20
CA GLN A 401 -12.06 -22.45 19.27
C GLN A 401 -10.73 -23.06 19.73
N LEU A 402 -9.60 -22.56 19.19
CA LEU A 402 -8.26 -23.03 19.57
C LEU A 402 -7.94 -22.70 21.04
N ASN A 403 -8.29 -21.50 21.51
CA ASN A 403 -8.13 -21.13 22.92
C ASN A 403 -8.99 -22.04 23.84
N THR A 404 -10.26 -22.25 23.51
CA THR A 404 -11.14 -23.16 24.27
C THR A 404 -10.59 -24.59 24.29
N ARG A 405 -10.05 -25.10 23.17
CA ARG A 405 -9.40 -26.38 23.10
C ARG A 405 -8.14 -26.46 23.96
N ARG A 406 -7.31 -25.41 23.93
CA ARG A 406 -6.13 -25.31 24.79
C ARG A 406 -6.52 -25.32 26.27
N GLU A 407 -7.52 -24.55 26.67
CA GLU A 407 -8.05 -24.53 28.04
C GLU A 407 -8.58 -25.88 28.47
N SER A 408 -9.24 -26.63 27.57
CA SER A 408 -9.76 -27.98 27.89
C SER A 408 -8.67 -29.01 28.07
N VAL A 409 -7.46 -28.81 27.51
CA VAL A 409 -6.33 -29.77 27.61
C VAL A 409 -5.33 -29.37 28.69
N SER A 410 -5.07 -28.09 28.84
CA SER A 410 -4.02 -27.53 29.71
C SER A 410 -4.57 -26.53 30.76
N GLY A 411 -5.88 -26.35 30.81
CA GLY A 411 -6.51 -25.46 31.79
C GLY A 411 -6.44 -26.06 33.18
N VAL A 412 -6.08 -25.25 34.16
CA VAL A 412 -6.07 -25.64 35.58
C VAL A 412 -7.51 -25.56 36.09
N SER A 413 -8.09 -26.70 36.48
CA SER A 413 -9.39 -26.75 37.16
C SER A 413 -9.20 -26.28 38.60
N ILE A 414 -9.82 -25.17 38.96
CA ILE A 414 -9.80 -24.62 40.33
C ILE A 414 -10.28 -25.70 41.32
N ASP A 415 -11.25 -26.55 40.94
CA ASP A 415 -11.77 -27.61 41.78
C ASP A 415 -10.73 -28.73 42.01
N GLU A 416 -9.95 -29.09 40.98
CA GLU A 416 -8.86 -30.08 41.11
C GLU A 416 -7.72 -29.54 41.97
N GLU A 417 -7.32 -28.25 41.76
CA GLU A 417 -6.30 -27.62 42.60
C GLU A 417 -6.76 -27.46 44.06
N PHE A 418 -8.03 -27.19 44.28
CA PHE A 418 -8.58 -27.11 45.63
C PHE A 418 -8.54 -28.52 46.28
N ILE A 419 -8.88 -29.59 45.56
CA ILE A 419 -8.75 -30.95 46.04
C ILE A 419 -7.30 -31.31 46.37
N ASN A 420 -6.37 -30.94 45.49
CA ASN A 420 -4.94 -31.16 45.70
C ASN A 420 -4.42 -30.37 46.93
N MET A 421 -4.82 -29.09 47.07
CA MET A 421 -4.50 -28.31 48.22
C MET A 421 -4.99 -28.95 49.54
N VAL A 422 -6.23 -29.44 49.57
CA VAL A 422 -6.79 -30.18 50.73
C VAL A 422 -6.00 -31.43 51.03
N LYS A 423 -5.62 -32.21 49.99
CA LYS A 423 -4.76 -33.39 50.16
C LYS A 423 -3.40 -33.06 50.72
N PHE A 424 -2.74 -32.04 50.23
CA PHE A 424 -1.44 -31.56 50.77
C PHE A 424 -1.55 -31.03 52.17
N GLN A 425 -2.63 -30.33 52.50
CA GLN A 425 -2.90 -29.87 53.86
C GLN A 425 -3.12 -31.04 54.82
N GLN A 426 -3.85 -32.09 54.41
CA GLN A 426 -4.01 -33.31 55.20
C GLN A 426 -2.69 -34.06 55.36
N ALA A 427 -1.89 -34.18 54.30
CA ALA A 427 -0.56 -34.80 54.37
C ALA A 427 0.38 -34.08 55.30
N TYR A 428 0.38 -32.70 55.23
CA TYR A 428 1.14 -31.88 56.18
C TYR A 428 0.73 -32.09 57.66
N ASN A 429 -0.59 -32.11 57.91
CA ASN A 429 -1.13 -32.35 59.25
C ASN A 429 -0.80 -33.75 59.75
N ALA A 430 -0.83 -34.77 58.89
CA ALA A 430 -0.46 -36.15 59.21
C ALA A 430 1.05 -36.24 59.53
N SER A 431 1.91 -35.59 58.76
CA SER A 431 3.36 -35.53 58.99
C SER A 431 3.70 -34.80 60.30
N ALA A 432 3.01 -33.71 60.60
CA ALA A 432 3.19 -32.97 61.87
C ALA A 432 2.79 -33.83 63.11
N ARG A 433 1.71 -34.62 62.99
CA ARG A 433 1.30 -35.57 64.03
C ARG A 433 2.33 -36.71 64.19
N LEU A 434 2.87 -37.21 63.10
CA LEU A 434 3.90 -38.25 63.11
C LEU A 434 5.17 -37.77 63.85
N ILE A 435 5.61 -36.53 63.58
CA ILE A 435 6.75 -35.89 64.28
C ILE A 435 6.43 -35.79 65.77
N GLY A 436 5.22 -35.34 66.15
CA GLY A 436 4.82 -35.31 67.56
C GLY A 436 4.83 -36.66 68.27
N ILE A 437 4.38 -37.72 67.58
CA ILE A 437 4.44 -39.11 68.13
C ILE A 437 5.90 -39.60 68.25
N VAL A 438 6.76 -39.28 67.30
CA VAL A 438 8.20 -39.59 67.37
C VAL A 438 8.88 -38.86 68.53
N ASP A 439 8.56 -37.61 68.76
CA ASP A 439 9.06 -36.84 69.92
C ASP A 439 8.60 -37.44 71.26
N GLU A 440 7.32 -37.83 71.35
CA GLU A 440 6.78 -38.45 72.57
C GLU A 440 7.40 -39.85 72.81
N LEU A 441 7.70 -40.61 71.77
CA LEU A 441 8.43 -41.89 71.86
C LEU A 441 9.89 -41.70 72.29
N LEU A 442 10.55 -40.66 71.75
CA LEU A 442 11.93 -40.33 72.15
C LEU A 442 12.00 -39.89 73.59
N ASP A 443 11.08 -39.05 74.05
CA ASP A 443 10.97 -38.65 75.46
C ASP A 443 10.72 -39.85 76.40
N THR A 444 9.87 -40.77 75.97
CA THR A 444 9.62 -42.01 76.72
C THR A 444 10.88 -42.91 76.83
N VAL A 445 11.63 -43.04 75.78
CA VAL A 445 12.90 -43.80 75.78
C VAL A 445 13.98 -43.13 76.63
N ILE A 446 14.11 -41.78 76.57
CA ILE A 446 15.09 -41.01 77.32
C ILE A 446 14.75 -41.02 78.85
N SER A 447 13.45 -41.05 79.17
CA SER A 447 13.04 -41.04 80.60
C SER A 447 13.10 -42.42 81.27
N GLN A 448 13.35 -43.51 80.52
CA GLN A 448 13.51 -44.88 81.03
C GLN A 448 14.98 -45.36 81.09
N VAL A 449 15.91 -44.53 80.66
CA VAL A 449 17.37 -44.71 80.81
C VAL A 449 17.84 -43.80 81.96
#